data_284d1666e97f77ca3a308cc5a1c436ce
#
_entry.id   284d1666e97f77ca3a308cc5a1c436ce
#
_cell.length_a   1.000
_cell.length_b   1.000
_cell.length_c   1.000
_cell.angle_alpha   90.00
_cell.angle_beta   90.00
_cell.angle_gamma   90.00
#
_symmetry.space_group_name_H-M   'P 1'
#
loop_
_entity.id
_entity.type
_entity.pdbx_description
1 polymer ?
#
loop_
_entity_poly.entity_id
_entity_poly.type
_entity_poly.pdbx_seq_one_letter_code
_entity_poly.pdbx_strand_id
1 'polypeptide(L)'
;MAKYAFVDGERIRKAHSVRRIDPIFQDLAVGLARIPELRYVKIFRERLTASNVLSQDGKKNPVVKVGAERLVGVELLVDESTKVVQFYALTSAVKGCGRKMVEAVVGATPEDWHLAVVFDWSGGFWRKMVAENPRLVVS
;
A
#
# COMPACT_ATOMS: atom_id res chain seq x y z
N MET A 1 18.40 14.30 0.35
CA MET A 1 17.99 13.76 0.46
C MET A 1 16.77 13.69 0.56
N ALA A 2 16.21 13.31 0.27
CA ALA A 2 15.09 13.28 0.17
C ALA A 2 14.37 13.04 1.03
N LYS A 3 13.46 13.30 1.20
CA LYS A 3 12.90 13.23 2.01
C LYS A 3 11.75 12.82 1.86
N TYR A 4 11.29 12.29 2.46
CA TYR A 4 10.16 11.82 2.45
C TYR A 4 9.45 12.42 3.44
N ALA A 5 9.48 13.31 3.87
CA ALA A 5 8.94 14.03 4.77
C ALA A 5 7.55 14.09 4.79
N PHE A 6 6.86 13.27 5.08
CA PHE A 6 5.52 13.42 4.99
C PHE A 6 4.92 13.47 6.31
N VAL A 7 4.14 12.57 6.75
CA VAL A 7 3.40 12.61 8.00
C VAL A 7 4.34 12.31 9.14
N ASP A 8 5.14 11.30 8.98
CA ASP A 8 6.05 10.84 10.00
C ASP A 8 7.25 10.26 9.29
N GLY A 9 8.32 10.98 9.24
CA GLY A 9 9.50 10.60 8.48
C GLY A 9 10.12 9.30 8.91
N GLU A 10 9.87 8.86 10.13
CA GLU A 10 10.41 7.59 10.58
C GLU A 10 9.64 6.41 10.04
N ARG A 11 8.41 6.62 9.63
CA ARG A 11 7.56 5.54 9.15
C ARG A 11 7.64 5.33 7.65
N ILE A 12 8.09 6.33 6.93
CA ILE A 12 8.11 6.29 5.46
C ILE A 12 9.56 6.36 5.00
N ARG A 13 9.96 5.38 4.21
CA ARG A 13 11.33 5.31 3.72
C ARG A 13 11.36 5.20 2.21
N LYS A 14 12.42 5.76 1.64
CA LYS A 14 12.69 5.65 0.22
C LYS A 14 13.93 4.76 0.04
N ALA A 15 13.83 3.76 -0.79
CA ALA A 15 14.96 2.89 -1.07
C ALA A 15 16.02 3.62 -1.91
N HIS A 16 17.25 3.14 -1.87
CA HIS A 16 18.33 3.75 -2.63
C HIS A 16 18.08 3.80 -4.12
N SER A 17 17.30 2.84 -4.64
CA SER A 17 17.00 2.78 -6.06
C SER A 17 16.02 3.86 -6.52
N VAL A 18 15.42 4.58 -5.57
CA VAL A 18 14.42 5.60 -5.91
C VAL A 18 15.09 6.97 -5.80
N ARG A 19 15.27 7.64 -6.92
CA ARG A 19 15.97 8.93 -6.93
C ARG A 19 15.09 10.06 -6.42
N ARG A 20 13.81 9.99 -6.72
CA ARG A 20 12.86 10.99 -6.25
C ARG A 20 11.54 10.31 -5.97
N ILE A 21 10.71 10.97 -5.19
CA ILE A 21 9.37 10.47 -4.88
C ILE A 21 8.39 11.26 -5.71
N ASP A 22 7.72 10.56 -6.62
CA ASP A 22 6.70 11.19 -7.45
C ASP A 22 5.42 11.41 -6.63
N PRO A 23 4.60 12.39 -7.01
CA PRO A 23 3.43 12.76 -6.22
C PRO A 23 2.50 11.60 -5.90
N ILE A 24 2.31 10.67 -6.83
CA ILE A 24 1.42 9.54 -6.57
C ILE A 24 1.95 8.67 -5.41
N PHE A 25 3.25 8.42 -5.37
CA PHE A 25 3.82 7.65 -4.27
C PHE A 25 3.72 8.40 -2.96
N GLN A 26 3.93 9.70 -2.99
CA GLN A 26 3.85 10.51 -1.79
C GLN A 26 2.43 10.50 -1.22
N ASP A 27 1.44 10.68 -2.08
CA ASP A 27 0.05 10.71 -1.64
C ASP A 27 -0.39 9.36 -1.09
N LEU A 28 0.00 8.27 -1.75
CA LEU A 28 -0.31 6.93 -1.26
C LEU A 28 0.36 6.66 0.08
N ALA A 29 1.63 7.03 0.20
CA ALA A 29 2.37 6.79 1.43
C ALA A 29 1.78 7.56 2.60
N VAL A 30 1.43 8.83 2.38
CA VAL A 30 0.81 9.66 3.41
C VAL A 30 -0.53 9.08 3.84
N GLY A 31 -1.36 8.67 2.86
CA GLY A 31 -2.65 8.08 3.17
C GLY A 31 -2.53 6.82 4.01
N LEU A 32 -1.61 5.94 3.63
CA LEU A 32 -1.42 4.69 4.37
C LEU A 32 -0.78 4.93 5.73
N ALA A 33 0.13 5.90 5.83
CA ALA A 33 0.81 6.17 7.11
C ALA A 33 -0.14 6.75 8.16
N ARG A 34 -1.31 7.23 7.77
CA ARG A 34 -2.31 7.69 8.73
C ARG A 34 -3.03 6.55 9.42
N ILE A 35 -2.90 5.33 8.90
CA ILE A 35 -3.49 4.16 9.55
C ILE A 35 -2.52 3.70 10.64
N PRO A 36 -2.92 3.74 11.93
CA PRO A 36 -1.97 3.49 13.01
C PRO A 36 -1.30 2.13 12.95
N GLU A 37 -2.00 1.12 12.43
CA GLU A 37 -1.46 -0.23 12.33
C GLU A 37 -0.32 -0.34 11.31
N LEU A 38 -0.27 0.56 10.33
CA LEU A 38 0.77 0.51 9.31
C LEU A 38 1.97 1.34 9.78
N ARG A 39 2.82 0.73 10.55
CA ARG A 39 3.93 1.42 11.21
C ARG A 39 5.12 1.66 10.29
N TYR A 40 5.23 0.88 9.23
CA TYR A 40 6.39 0.95 8.33
C TYR A 40 5.90 1.06 6.91
N VAL A 41 6.32 2.11 6.21
CA VAL A 41 5.98 2.35 4.81
C VAL A 41 7.28 2.52 4.04
N LYS A 42 7.42 1.80 2.93
CA LYS A 42 8.63 1.88 2.13
C LYS A 42 8.28 2.01 0.65
N ILE A 43 8.98 2.90 -0.03
CA ILE A 43 8.85 3.10 -1.47
C ILE A 43 10.14 2.63 -2.12
N PHE A 44 10.03 1.74 -3.10
CA PHE A 44 11.19 1.33 -3.87
C PHE A 44 10.75 1.00 -5.29
N ARG A 45 11.38 1.70 -6.25
CA ARG A 45 11.02 1.59 -7.67
C ARG A 45 9.53 1.87 -7.84
N GLU A 46 8.80 0.98 -8.53
CA GLU A 46 7.37 1.16 -8.72
C GLU A 46 6.53 0.43 -7.68
N ARG A 47 7.10 0.15 -6.51
CA ARG A 47 6.38 -0.54 -5.44
C ARG A 47 6.26 0.33 -4.21
N LEU A 48 5.16 0.16 -3.52
CA LEU A 48 4.97 0.74 -2.21
C LEU A 48 4.47 -0.36 -1.28
N THR A 49 5.14 -0.53 -0.15
CA THR A 49 4.79 -1.57 0.82
C THR A 49 4.56 -0.93 2.18
N ALA A 50 3.48 -1.28 2.82
CA ALA A 50 3.17 -0.81 4.17
C ALA A 50 2.79 -1.99 5.04
N SER A 51 3.27 -2.01 6.30
CA SER A 51 3.05 -3.14 7.17
C SER A 51 3.25 -2.77 8.63
N ASN A 52 2.74 -3.61 9.52
CA ASN A 52 3.02 -3.49 10.96
C ASN A 52 4.26 -4.29 11.37
N VAL A 53 4.89 -5.02 10.46
CA VAL A 53 6.03 -5.88 10.78
C VAL A 53 7.14 -5.68 9.74
N LEU A 54 8.39 -5.70 10.21
CA LEU A 54 9.55 -5.66 9.32
C LEU A 54 10.19 -7.04 9.21
N SER A 55 10.80 -7.31 8.07
CA SER A 55 11.55 -8.54 7.88
C SER A 55 12.76 -8.55 8.81
N GLN A 56 13.21 -9.76 9.15
CA GLN A 56 14.33 -9.91 10.07
C GLN A 56 15.66 -10.17 9.36
N ASP A 57 15.68 -9.94 8.05
CA ASP A 57 16.89 -10.23 7.26
C ASP A 57 17.87 -9.05 7.22
N GLY A 58 17.69 -8.07 8.08
CA GLY A 58 18.55 -6.90 8.12
C GLY A 58 18.22 -5.83 7.10
N LYS A 59 17.32 -6.10 6.17
CA LYS A 59 16.96 -5.15 5.13
C LYS A 59 15.81 -4.23 5.53
N LYS A 60 15.15 -4.55 6.62
CA LYS A 60 14.04 -3.74 7.15
C LYS A 60 12.97 -3.47 6.11
N ASN A 61 12.55 -4.52 5.41
CA ASN A 61 11.48 -4.41 4.46
C ASN A 61 10.14 -4.72 5.13
N PRO A 62 9.10 -3.92 4.91
CA PRO A 62 7.78 -4.25 5.43
C PRO A 62 7.33 -5.60 4.90
N VAL A 63 6.75 -6.41 5.78
CA VAL A 63 6.32 -7.75 5.44
C VAL A 63 4.82 -7.74 5.19
N VAL A 64 4.39 -8.28 4.06
CA VAL A 64 2.97 -8.26 3.70
C VAL A 64 2.37 -9.67 3.68
N LYS A 65 3.19 -10.66 3.31
CA LYS A 65 2.67 -11.97 3.01
C LYS A 65 3.34 -13.00 3.83
N VAL A 66 2.85 -13.29 5.00
CA VAL A 66 3.39 -14.33 5.80
C VAL A 66 2.36 -14.84 6.72
N GLY A 67 2.53 -15.96 7.27
CA GLY A 67 1.63 -16.53 8.26
C GLY A 67 1.79 -15.97 9.67
N ALA A 68 2.24 -14.75 9.81
CA ALA A 68 2.39 -14.16 11.15
C ALA A 68 1.03 -13.75 11.69
N GLU A 69 0.79 -14.03 12.95
CA GLU A 69 -0.41 -13.58 13.61
C GLU A 69 -0.43 -12.05 13.63
N ARG A 70 -1.59 -11.49 13.44
CA ARG A 70 -1.82 -10.05 13.50
C ARG A 70 -1.05 -9.24 12.46
N LEU A 71 -0.68 -9.89 11.37
CA LEU A 71 -0.05 -9.17 10.28
C LEU A 71 -1.07 -8.28 9.58
N VAL A 72 -0.72 -7.02 9.41
CA VAL A 72 -1.51 -6.07 8.63
C VAL A 72 -0.58 -5.42 7.63
N GLY A 73 -0.88 -5.54 6.35
CA GLY A 73 0.01 -4.98 5.34
C GLY A 73 -0.60 -4.96 3.96
N VAL A 74 -0.04 -4.12 3.11
CA VAL A 74 -0.47 -3.99 1.72
C VAL A 74 0.75 -3.71 0.87
N GLU A 75 0.77 -4.32 -0.32
CA GLU A 75 1.79 -4.03 -1.32
C GLU A 75 1.09 -3.55 -2.58
N LEU A 76 1.55 -2.42 -3.09
CA LEU A 76 1.00 -1.80 -4.28
C LEU A 76 2.06 -1.77 -5.38
N LEU A 77 1.62 -1.99 -6.61
CA LEU A 77 2.42 -1.75 -7.79
C LEU A 77 1.85 -0.50 -8.46
N VAL A 78 2.72 0.44 -8.78
CA VAL A 78 2.30 1.72 -9.36
C VAL A 78 2.96 1.89 -10.70
N ASP A 79 2.15 1.97 -11.76
CA ASP A 79 2.65 2.17 -13.11
C ASP A 79 2.26 3.57 -13.57
N GLU A 80 3.22 4.48 -13.57
CA GLU A 80 2.96 5.86 -13.93
C GLU A 80 2.69 6.03 -15.42
N SER A 81 3.25 5.16 -16.25
CA SER A 81 3.05 5.30 -17.70
C SER A 81 1.62 4.97 -18.11
N THR A 82 0.97 4.03 -17.42
CA THR A 82 -0.41 3.67 -17.70
C THR A 82 -1.38 4.25 -16.68
N LYS A 83 -0.86 4.90 -15.65
CA LYS A 83 -1.66 5.47 -14.56
C LYS A 83 -2.52 4.42 -13.88
N VAL A 84 -1.88 3.35 -13.42
CA VAL A 84 -2.55 2.26 -12.72
C VAL A 84 -1.91 2.06 -11.35
N VAL A 85 -2.74 1.97 -10.32
CA VAL A 85 -2.33 1.51 -9.00
C VAL A 85 -2.95 0.13 -8.81
N GLN A 86 -2.10 -0.86 -8.54
CA GLN A 86 -2.55 -2.23 -8.46
C GLN A 86 -2.33 -2.77 -7.06
N PHE A 87 -3.37 -3.32 -6.47
CA PHE A 87 -3.24 -4.04 -5.20
C PHE A 87 -2.62 -5.39 -5.50
N TYR A 88 -1.36 -5.54 -5.16
CA TYR A 88 -0.64 -6.78 -5.43
C TYR A 88 -0.82 -7.79 -4.30
N ALA A 89 -0.80 -7.33 -3.05
CA ALA A 89 -0.99 -8.19 -1.90
C ALA A 89 -1.64 -7.36 -0.79
N LEU A 90 -2.50 -7.99 -0.02
CA LEU A 90 -3.11 -7.35 1.14
C LEU A 90 -3.38 -8.41 2.19
N THR A 91 -2.90 -8.17 3.40
CA THR A 91 -3.12 -9.05 4.52
C THR A 91 -3.67 -8.22 5.67
N SER A 92 -4.74 -8.69 6.29
CA SER A 92 -5.32 -7.97 7.41
C SER A 92 -5.80 -8.96 8.44
N ALA A 93 -4.99 -9.17 9.48
CA ALA A 93 -5.35 -10.01 10.60
C ALA A 93 -6.18 -9.26 11.63
N VAL A 94 -6.26 -7.93 11.49
CA VAL A 94 -7.03 -7.09 12.40
C VAL A 94 -8.29 -6.65 11.68
N LYS A 95 -9.44 -6.93 12.29
CA LYS A 95 -10.72 -6.63 11.67
C LYS A 95 -10.84 -5.15 11.34
N GLY A 96 -11.28 -4.86 10.12
CA GLY A 96 -11.49 -3.49 9.66
C GLY A 96 -10.27 -2.84 9.02
N CYS A 97 -9.06 -3.37 9.24
CA CYS A 97 -7.86 -2.75 8.68
C CYS A 97 -7.78 -2.92 7.16
N GLY A 98 -8.28 -4.03 6.63
CA GLY A 98 -8.30 -4.22 5.19
C GLY A 98 -9.10 -3.14 4.49
N ARG A 99 -10.27 -2.84 5.00
CA ARG A 99 -11.10 -1.76 4.45
C ARG A 99 -10.40 -0.42 4.56
N LYS A 100 -9.77 -0.13 5.69
CA LYS A 100 -9.05 1.14 5.85
C LYS A 100 -7.94 1.29 4.83
N MET A 101 -7.20 0.21 4.56
CA MET A 101 -6.12 0.26 3.58
C MET A 101 -6.67 0.49 2.17
N VAL A 102 -7.73 -0.20 1.81
CA VAL A 102 -8.34 -0.01 0.49
C VAL A 102 -8.85 1.41 0.34
N GLU A 103 -9.57 1.91 1.33
CA GLU A 103 -10.13 3.26 1.25
C GLU A 103 -9.05 4.33 1.22
N ALA A 104 -7.95 4.12 1.94
CA ALA A 104 -6.84 5.06 1.92
C ALA A 104 -6.22 5.15 0.52
N VAL A 105 -6.05 4.00 -0.13
CA VAL A 105 -5.48 3.96 -1.48
C VAL A 105 -6.43 4.57 -2.50
N VAL A 106 -7.71 4.24 -2.42
CA VAL A 106 -8.71 4.81 -3.33
C VAL A 106 -8.76 6.33 -3.16
N GLY A 107 -8.77 6.80 -1.92
CA GLY A 107 -8.84 8.23 -1.66
C GLY A 107 -7.61 9.00 -2.08
N ALA A 108 -6.44 8.37 -2.07
CA ALA A 108 -5.19 9.02 -2.43
C ALA A 108 -4.90 8.96 -3.95
N THR A 109 -5.61 8.11 -4.68
CA THR A 109 -5.34 7.93 -6.11
C THR A 109 -6.17 8.91 -6.93
N PRO A 110 -5.52 9.72 -7.79
CA PRO A 110 -6.24 10.72 -8.60
C PRO A 110 -7.32 10.07 -9.47
N GLU A 111 -8.32 10.85 -9.81
CA GLU A 111 -9.47 10.32 -10.55
C GLU A 111 -9.13 9.85 -11.95
N ASP A 112 -8.09 10.39 -12.55
CA ASP A 112 -7.68 9.97 -13.89
C ASP A 112 -6.80 8.72 -13.88
N TRP A 113 -6.56 8.14 -12.70
CA TRP A 113 -5.84 6.88 -12.57
C TRP A 113 -6.81 5.74 -12.40
N HIS A 114 -6.34 4.54 -12.71
CA HIS A 114 -7.12 3.31 -12.55
C HIS A 114 -6.63 2.53 -11.34
N LEU A 115 -7.55 1.84 -10.69
CA LEU A 115 -7.27 1.00 -9.53
C LEU A 115 -7.60 -0.44 -9.89
N ALA A 116 -6.66 -1.34 -9.69
CA ALA A 116 -6.84 -2.74 -10.06
C ALA A 116 -6.49 -3.67 -8.91
N VAL A 117 -7.11 -4.84 -8.90
CA VAL A 117 -6.83 -5.91 -7.94
C VAL A 117 -6.37 -7.11 -8.73
N VAL A 118 -5.21 -7.68 -8.36
CA VAL A 118 -4.63 -8.79 -9.11
C VAL A 118 -5.47 -10.05 -8.98
N PHE A 119 -5.73 -10.45 -7.75
CA PHE A 119 -6.48 -11.66 -7.46
C PHE A 119 -7.34 -11.49 -6.25
N ASP A 120 -8.47 -12.15 -6.23
CA ASP A 120 -9.32 -12.19 -5.06
C ASP A 120 -9.21 -13.57 -4.39
N TRP A 121 -8.26 -13.66 -3.46
CA TRP A 121 -8.08 -14.87 -2.67
C TRP A 121 -8.79 -14.80 -1.32
N SER A 122 -9.52 -13.73 -1.09
CA SER A 122 -10.00 -13.39 0.25
C SER A 122 -11.36 -13.97 0.61
N GLY A 123 -11.96 -14.72 -0.30
CA GLY A 123 -13.25 -15.30 -0.01
C GLY A 123 -14.39 -14.29 0.06
N GLY A 124 -14.28 -13.20 -0.64
CA GLY A 124 -15.36 -12.22 -0.70
C GLY A 124 -14.96 -10.82 -0.29
N PHE A 125 -13.83 -10.67 0.35
CA PHE A 125 -13.38 -9.33 0.77
C PHE A 125 -13.31 -8.36 -0.43
N TRP A 126 -12.62 -8.77 -1.49
CA TRP A 126 -12.46 -7.89 -2.64
C TRP A 126 -13.77 -7.69 -3.38
N ARG A 127 -14.63 -8.70 -3.42
CA ARG A 127 -15.96 -8.54 -4.03
C ARG A 127 -16.70 -7.40 -3.33
N LYS A 128 -16.65 -7.38 -2.01
CA LYS A 128 -17.31 -6.34 -1.24
C LYS A 128 -16.67 -4.99 -1.48
N MET A 129 -15.32 -4.94 -1.51
CA MET A 129 -14.62 -3.68 -1.73
C MET A 129 -14.91 -3.10 -3.12
N VAL A 130 -14.95 -3.96 -4.14
CA VAL A 130 -15.30 -3.54 -5.50
C VAL A 130 -16.72 -3.00 -5.56
N ALA A 131 -17.65 -3.65 -4.86
CA ALA A 131 -19.03 -3.19 -4.83
C ALA A 131 -19.16 -1.82 -4.16
N GLU A 132 -18.35 -1.55 -3.15
CA GLU A 132 -18.40 -0.29 -2.42
C GLU A 132 -17.54 0.80 -3.06
N ASN A 133 -16.58 0.43 -3.90
CA ASN A 133 -15.66 1.36 -4.53
C ASN A 133 -15.65 1.09 -6.04
N PRO A 134 -16.56 1.73 -6.79
CA PRO A 134 -16.70 1.43 -8.24
C PRO A 134 -15.44 1.62 -9.07
N ARG A 135 -14.47 2.37 -8.57
CA ARG A 135 -13.20 2.57 -9.28
C ARG A 135 -12.32 1.31 -9.29
N LEU A 136 -12.56 0.38 -8.36
CA LEU A 136 -11.76 -0.84 -8.28
C LEU A 136 -12.19 -1.84 -9.35
N VAL A 137 -11.22 -2.40 -10.03
CA VAL A 137 -11.47 -3.40 -11.07
C VAL A 137 -10.61 -4.62 -10.78
N VAL A 138 -11.23 -5.80 -10.77
CA VAL A 138 -10.49 -7.05 -10.63
C VAL A 138 -10.02 -7.47 -12.00
N SER A 139 -8.72 -7.66 -12.14
CA SER A 139 -8.16 -8.02 -13.44
C SER A 139 -7.75 -9.49 -13.50
#